data_1e763b98db54c097c157d086e09641df
#
_entry.id   1e763b98db54c097c157d086e09641df
#
_cell.length_a   1.000
_cell.length_b   1.000
_cell.length_c   1.000
_cell.angle_alpha   90.00
_cell.angle_beta   90.00
_cell.angle_gamma   90.00
#
_symmetry.space_group_name_H-M   'P 1'
#
loop_
_entity.id
_entity.type
_entity.pdbx_description
1 polymer ?
#
loop_
_entity_poly.entity_id
_entity_poly.type
_entity_poly.pdbx_seq_one_letter_code
_entity_poly.pdbx_strand_id
1 'polypeptide(L)'
;MTSTFPGGRSASFLAMLLVAGCATAPVPPPDTVGAEPFYAKYVDARGVPILSSSRVSNEALLAARDMARDMLSYRPELAEWLAANDYRVAIIAQDEALLDLPDKAHWTKPARDDPRLTRCELKHYDTRIGAKSDRQYWDERARGIGGERTVGSEEDVLGLPSSRYYGETIFVHEMAHNVLFAIEAVDPALYREIEAAYANALASDLWLNEYATTTIQEYWAEGTQVWFNSNRLVVVDGRRILNHPDLEAYDPRLYAALARAYGSRHRLKSDPFAMSAARVPPGPIPENTAEVC
;
A
#
# COMPACT_ATOMS: atom_id res chain seq x y z
N MET A 1 -53.13 -55.29 -24.23
CA MET A 1 -52.66 -54.80 -22.95
C MET A 1 -51.55 -53.83 -23.25
N THR A 2 -51.88 -52.54 -23.30
CA THR A 2 -51.00 -51.39 -23.66
C THR A 2 -50.45 -50.80 -22.42
N SER A 3 -49.11 -50.76 -22.26
CA SER A 3 -48.41 -50.15 -21.15
C SER A 3 -47.83 -48.82 -21.67
N THR A 4 -48.30 -47.70 -21.12
CA THR A 4 -47.83 -46.35 -21.35
C THR A 4 -46.73 -45.98 -20.33
N PHE A 5 -45.56 -45.57 -20.79
CA PHE A 5 -44.51 -44.96 -19.98
C PHE A 5 -44.69 -43.42 -19.90
N PRO A 6 -44.52 -42.81 -18.74
CA PRO A 6 -44.55 -41.35 -18.61
C PRO A 6 -43.20 -40.71 -18.96
N GLY A 7 -43.26 -39.66 -19.78
CA GLY A 7 -42.11 -38.90 -20.20
C GLY A 7 -41.44 -38.12 -19.08
N GLY A 8 -40.12 -38.26 -18.95
CA GLY A 8 -39.28 -37.47 -18.08
C GLY A 8 -39.07 -36.07 -18.65
N ARG A 9 -39.39 -35.06 -17.86
CA ARG A 9 -39.03 -33.64 -18.13
C ARG A 9 -37.57 -33.42 -17.78
N SER A 10 -36.74 -33.23 -18.81
CA SER A 10 -35.38 -32.77 -18.63
C SER A 10 -35.40 -31.28 -18.23
N ALA A 11 -35.02 -30.99 -17.01
CA ALA A 11 -34.77 -29.63 -16.56
C ALA A 11 -33.36 -29.21 -17.04
N SER A 12 -33.29 -28.38 -18.06
CA SER A 12 -32.06 -27.75 -18.49
C SER A 12 -31.63 -26.69 -17.45
N PHE A 13 -30.64 -27.01 -16.64
CA PHE A 13 -29.95 -26.05 -15.83
C PHE A 13 -29.07 -25.19 -16.75
N LEU A 14 -29.52 -23.97 -17.02
CA LEU A 14 -28.73 -22.94 -17.68
C LEU A 14 -27.69 -22.44 -16.64
N ALA A 15 -26.47 -22.98 -16.71
CA ALA A 15 -25.36 -22.48 -15.94
C ALA A 15 -24.99 -21.10 -16.51
N MET A 16 -25.37 -20.05 -15.77
CA MET A 16 -24.97 -18.69 -16.05
C MET A 16 -23.49 -18.56 -15.69
N LEU A 17 -22.61 -18.74 -16.67
CA LEU A 17 -21.19 -18.40 -16.55
C LEU A 17 -21.11 -16.88 -16.36
N LEU A 18 -20.93 -16.44 -15.11
CA LEU A 18 -20.44 -15.10 -14.81
C LEU A 18 -19.02 -14.99 -15.39
N VAL A 19 -18.91 -14.49 -16.60
CA VAL A 19 -17.65 -13.99 -17.15
C VAL A 19 -17.33 -12.75 -16.34
N ALA A 20 -16.50 -12.88 -15.31
CA ALA A 20 -15.83 -11.77 -14.67
C ALA A 20 -14.90 -11.15 -15.71
N GLY A 21 -15.47 -10.35 -16.63
CA GLY A 21 -14.72 -9.51 -17.53
C GLY A 21 -13.88 -8.56 -16.68
N CYS A 22 -12.58 -8.48 -16.96
CA CYS A 22 -11.74 -7.40 -16.44
C CYS A 22 -12.43 -6.09 -16.82
N ALA A 23 -13.09 -5.45 -15.87
CA ALA A 23 -13.66 -4.13 -16.10
C ALA A 23 -12.52 -3.22 -16.53
N THR A 24 -12.56 -2.74 -17.76
CA THR A 24 -11.55 -1.85 -18.34
C THR A 24 -11.71 -0.40 -17.91
N ALA A 25 -12.77 -0.12 -17.14
CA ALA A 25 -13.06 1.21 -16.62
C ALA A 25 -13.63 1.08 -15.18
N PRO A 26 -13.39 2.09 -14.33
CA PRO A 26 -14.07 2.18 -13.04
C PRO A 26 -15.59 2.28 -13.19
N VAL A 27 -16.32 1.70 -12.25
CA VAL A 27 -17.79 1.72 -12.18
C VAL A 27 -18.23 2.34 -10.86
N PRO A 28 -19.50 2.74 -10.68
CA PRO A 28 -20.01 3.10 -9.37
C PRO A 28 -19.81 1.94 -8.36
N PRO A 29 -19.53 2.24 -7.08
CA PRO A 29 -19.42 1.20 -6.07
C PRO A 29 -20.69 0.36 -6.01
N PRO A 30 -20.62 -0.98 -6.03
CA PRO A 30 -21.78 -1.83 -5.83
C PRO A 30 -22.29 -1.75 -4.38
N ASP A 31 -23.58 -1.92 -4.16
CA ASP A 31 -24.21 -1.85 -2.83
C ASP A 31 -23.54 -2.79 -1.81
N THR A 32 -23.01 -3.92 -2.28
CA THR A 32 -22.31 -4.91 -1.44
C THR A 32 -21.01 -4.38 -0.81
N VAL A 33 -20.43 -3.32 -1.38
CA VAL A 33 -19.24 -2.66 -0.79
C VAL A 33 -19.64 -1.75 0.36
N GLY A 34 -20.89 -1.24 0.39
CA GLY A 34 -21.34 -0.34 1.44
C GLY A 34 -20.54 0.96 1.51
N ALA A 35 -20.15 1.49 0.34
CA ALA A 35 -19.35 2.71 0.25
C ALA A 35 -20.21 3.95 0.57
N GLU A 36 -19.61 4.93 1.25
CA GLU A 36 -20.27 6.22 1.54
C GLU A 36 -20.50 7.00 0.24
N PRO A 37 -21.49 7.91 0.20
CA PRO A 37 -21.87 8.68 -0.99
C PRO A 37 -20.73 9.53 -1.60
N PHE A 38 -19.67 9.80 -0.86
CA PHE A 38 -18.46 10.45 -1.34
C PHE A 38 -17.79 9.68 -2.48
N TYR A 39 -17.83 8.35 -2.40
CA TYR A 39 -17.17 7.47 -3.36
C TYR A 39 -18.06 7.27 -4.60
N ALA A 40 -17.59 7.78 -5.74
CA ALA A 40 -18.29 7.70 -7.01
C ALA A 40 -17.72 6.64 -7.95
N LYS A 41 -16.50 6.15 -7.69
CA LYS A 41 -15.79 5.19 -8.54
C LYS A 41 -15.24 4.03 -7.73
N TYR A 42 -15.26 2.87 -8.36
CA TYR A 42 -14.81 1.60 -7.79
C TYR A 42 -14.09 0.76 -8.84
N VAL A 43 -13.04 0.08 -8.40
CA VAL A 43 -12.42 -1.06 -9.08
C VAL A 43 -12.09 -2.13 -8.03
N ASP A 44 -11.96 -3.37 -8.48
CA ASP A 44 -11.64 -4.52 -7.63
C ASP A 44 -10.19 -4.96 -7.78
N ALA A 45 -9.51 -5.14 -6.65
CA ALA A 45 -8.18 -5.72 -6.57
C ALA A 45 -8.21 -7.05 -5.80
N ARG A 46 -8.66 -8.13 -6.45
CA ARG A 46 -8.76 -9.49 -5.86
C ARG A 46 -9.69 -9.54 -4.63
N GLY A 47 -10.81 -8.85 -4.69
CA GLY A 47 -11.77 -8.77 -3.60
C GLY A 47 -11.54 -7.55 -2.68
N VAL A 48 -10.41 -6.88 -2.75
CA VAL A 48 -10.15 -5.65 -2.01
C VAL A 48 -10.68 -4.46 -2.82
N PRO A 49 -11.68 -3.70 -2.31
CA PRO A 49 -12.22 -2.54 -2.99
C PRO A 49 -11.21 -1.39 -3.07
N ILE A 50 -11.10 -0.78 -4.25
CA ILE A 50 -10.40 0.50 -4.44
C ILE A 50 -11.42 1.53 -4.88
N LEU A 51 -11.55 2.60 -4.10
CA LEU A 51 -12.60 3.60 -4.18
C LEU A 51 -12.01 4.99 -4.45
N SER A 52 -12.79 5.86 -5.06
CA SER A 52 -12.44 7.27 -5.16
C SER A 52 -13.67 8.16 -5.35
N SER A 53 -13.49 9.46 -5.13
CA SER A 53 -14.43 10.47 -5.56
C SER A 53 -14.52 10.53 -7.10
N SER A 54 -15.46 11.31 -7.63
CA SER A 54 -15.56 11.57 -9.07
C SER A 54 -14.38 12.38 -9.63
N ARG A 55 -13.58 13.03 -8.76
CA ARG A 55 -12.47 13.93 -9.14
C ARG A 55 -11.21 13.20 -9.57
N VAL A 56 -10.96 12.01 -9.03
CA VAL A 56 -9.81 11.17 -9.40
C VAL A 56 -9.96 10.66 -10.83
N SER A 57 -8.90 10.67 -11.61
CA SER A 57 -8.91 10.12 -12.96
C SER A 57 -9.14 8.60 -12.98
N ASN A 58 -9.72 8.10 -14.05
CA ASN A 58 -9.87 6.65 -14.21
C ASN A 58 -8.51 5.95 -14.31
N GLU A 59 -7.51 6.62 -14.87
CA GLU A 59 -6.15 6.10 -15.02
C GLU A 59 -5.50 5.84 -13.66
N ALA A 60 -5.64 6.78 -12.70
CA ALA A 60 -5.11 6.62 -11.35
C ALA A 60 -5.73 5.41 -10.64
N LEU A 61 -7.07 5.27 -10.73
CA LEU A 61 -7.76 4.16 -10.09
C LEU A 61 -7.34 2.80 -10.69
N LEU A 62 -7.18 2.74 -12.01
CA LEU A 62 -6.73 1.54 -12.71
C LEU A 62 -5.26 1.22 -12.42
N ALA A 63 -4.39 2.22 -12.30
CA ALA A 63 -2.99 2.03 -11.91
C ALA A 63 -2.89 1.45 -10.49
N ALA A 64 -3.59 2.03 -9.52
CA ALA A 64 -3.66 1.52 -8.15
C ALA A 64 -4.17 0.07 -8.11
N ARG A 65 -5.24 -0.24 -8.86
CA ARG A 65 -5.77 -1.61 -8.99
C ARG A 65 -4.71 -2.59 -9.51
N ASP A 66 -4.04 -2.23 -10.58
CA ASP A 66 -3.07 -3.12 -11.23
C ASP A 66 -1.88 -3.40 -10.31
N MET A 67 -1.38 -2.38 -9.59
CA MET A 67 -0.33 -2.54 -8.59
C MET A 67 -0.77 -3.43 -7.43
N ALA A 68 -1.92 -3.16 -6.82
CA ALA A 68 -2.45 -3.96 -5.71
C ALA A 68 -2.71 -5.42 -6.12
N ARG A 69 -3.28 -5.64 -7.32
CA ARG A 69 -3.49 -7.00 -7.86
C ARG A 69 -2.21 -7.78 -8.06
N ASP A 70 -1.15 -7.11 -8.48
CA ASP A 70 0.16 -7.75 -8.66
C ASP A 70 0.81 -8.07 -7.31
N MET A 71 0.75 -7.18 -6.32
CA MET A 71 1.24 -7.43 -4.96
C MET A 71 0.55 -8.64 -4.31
N LEU A 72 -0.75 -8.78 -4.51
CA LEU A 72 -1.57 -9.86 -3.96
C LEU A 72 -1.64 -11.11 -4.85
N SER A 73 -0.84 -11.19 -5.93
CA SER A 73 -1.01 -12.26 -6.94
C SER A 73 -0.41 -13.59 -6.54
N TYR A 74 0.67 -13.59 -5.81
CA TYR A 74 1.43 -14.80 -5.45
C TYR A 74 0.78 -15.55 -4.28
N ARG A 75 0.18 -14.83 -3.34
CA ARG A 75 -0.45 -15.34 -2.12
C ARG A 75 -1.93 -14.92 -2.10
N PRO A 76 -2.82 -15.59 -2.87
CA PRO A 76 -4.23 -15.20 -2.97
C PRO A 76 -4.96 -15.23 -1.63
N GLU A 77 -4.56 -16.08 -0.68
CA GLU A 77 -5.13 -16.14 0.66
C GLU A 77 -4.94 -14.86 1.48
N LEU A 78 -3.91 -14.05 1.17
CA LEU A 78 -3.74 -12.74 1.78
C LEU A 78 -4.81 -11.76 1.29
N ALA A 79 -5.13 -11.79 -0.02
CA ALA A 79 -6.21 -10.99 -0.58
C ALA A 79 -7.57 -11.41 -0.03
N GLU A 80 -7.82 -12.71 0.09
CA GLU A 80 -9.05 -13.28 0.68
C GLU A 80 -9.23 -12.81 2.13
N TRP A 81 -8.16 -12.83 2.92
CA TRP A 81 -8.19 -12.35 4.30
C TRP A 81 -8.48 -10.85 4.38
N LEU A 82 -7.81 -10.03 3.56
CA LEU A 82 -8.03 -8.58 3.51
C LEU A 82 -9.50 -8.26 3.16
N ALA A 83 -10.03 -8.92 2.14
CA ALA A 83 -11.42 -8.75 1.73
C ALA A 83 -12.42 -9.18 2.81
N ALA A 84 -12.16 -10.31 3.49
CA ALA A 84 -13.00 -10.82 4.57
C ALA A 84 -12.99 -9.93 5.83
N ASN A 85 -11.92 -9.14 6.03
CA ASN A 85 -11.78 -8.22 7.15
C ASN A 85 -12.03 -6.76 6.78
N ASP A 86 -12.76 -6.52 5.68
CA ASP A 86 -13.24 -5.19 5.26
C ASP A 86 -12.11 -4.16 4.99
N TYR A 87 -10.92 -4.63 4.57
CA TYR A 87 -9.87 -3.74 4.11
C TYR A 87 -10.29 -3.06 2.81
N ARG A 88 -10.04 -1.76 2.73
CA ARG A 88 -10.37 -0.93 1.56
C ARG A 88 -9.26 0.05 1.26
N VAL A 89 -9.19 0.46 0.01
CA VAL A 89 -8.28 1.50 -0.46
C VAL A 89 -9.09 2.67 -0.97
N ALA A 90 -8.68 3.88 -0.61
CA ALA A 90 -9.16 5.11 -1.22
C ALA A 90 -8.02 5.77 -2.00
N ILE A 91 -8.31 6.26 -3.21
CA ILE A 91 -7.40 7.14 -3.95
C ILE A 91 -7.99 8.54 -3.88
N ILE A 92 -7.21 9.52 -3.40
CA ILE A 92 -7.59 10.93 -3.33
C ILE A 92 -7.07 11.69 -4.54
N ALA A 93 -7.83 12.67 -5.02
CA ALA A 93 -7.41 13.56 -6.09
C ALA A 93 -6.27 14.50 -5.64
N GLN A 94 -5.56 15.11 -6.60
CA GLN A 94 -4.45 16.02 -6.29
C GLN A 94 -4.87 17.21 -5.39
N ASP A 95 -6.12 17.63 -5.46
CA ASP A 95 -6.71 18.73 -4.70
C ASP A 95 -7.64 18.27 -3.56
N GLU A 96 -7.65 16.97 -3.25
CA GLU A 96 -8.29 16.41 -2.07
C GLU A 96 -7.26 16.14 -0.96
N ALA A 97 -7.72 16.15 0.28
CA ALA A 97 -6.95 15.88 1.48
C ALA A 97 -7.46 14.63 2.20
N LEU A 98 -6.68 14.11 3.14
CA LEU A 98 -7.11 12.99 3.99
C LEU A 98 -8.43 13.30 4.72
N LEU A 99 -8.61 14.52 5.20
CA LEU A 99 -9.81 14.92 5.94
C LEU A 99 -11.05 15.14 5.05
N ASP A 100 -10.94 15.01 3.73
CA ASP A 100 -12.10 14.99 2.82
C ASP A 100 -12.74 13.58 2.77
N LEU A 101 -12.00 12.55 3.20
CA LEU A 101 -12.49 11.18 3.25
C LEU A 101 -13.47 10.99 4.42
N PRO A 102 -14.62 10.33 4.22
CA PRO A 102 -15.66 10.16 5.24
C PRO A 102 -15.17 9.55 6.54
N ASP A 103 -14.31 8.54 6.45
CA ASP A 103 -13.74 7.83 7.59
C ASP A 103 -12.66 8.61 8.33
N LYS A 104 -12.13 9.70 7.75
CA LYS A 104 -11.06 10.54 8.32
C LYS A 104 -11.51 11.98 8.61
N ALA A 105 -12.72 12.36 8.21
CA ALA A 105 -13.23 13.72 8.39
C ALA A 105 -13.26 14.21 9.86
N HIS A 106 -13.27 13.26 10.80
CA HIS A 106 -13.26 13.53 12.24
C HIS A 106 -11.85 13.57 12.86
N TRP A 107 -10.79 13.32 12.07
CA TRP A 107 -9.43 13.28 12.60
C TRP A 107 -8.96 14.66 13.03
N THR A 108 -8.33 14.70 14.19
CA THR A 108 -7.65 15.87 14.74
C THR A 108 -6.16 15.62 14.79
N LYS A 109 -5.38 16.69 14.75
CA LYS A 109 -3.95 16.60 15.03
C LYS A 109 -3.75 16.08 16.46
N PRO A 110 -2.64 15.34 16.74
CA PRO A 110 -2.39 14.85 18.09
C PRO A 110 -2.26 16.00 19.08
N ALA A 111 -2.80 15.82 20.29
CA ALA A 111 -2.56 16.70 21.41
C ALA A 111 -1.10 16.55 21.89
N ARG A 112 -0.57 17.57 22.62
CA ARG A 112 0.82 17.54 23.08
C ARG A 112 1.12 16.35 24.03
N ASP A 113 0.12 15.85 24.71
CA ASP A 113 0.20 14.71 25.65
C ASP A 113 -0.19 13.37 25.01
N ASP A 114 -0.37 13.33 23.70
CA ASP A 114 -0.65 12.09 22.98
C ASP A 114 0.54 11.12 23.13
N PRO A 115 0.33 9.93 23.72
CA PRO A 115 1.42 8.98 23.97
C PRO A 115 2.04 8.38 22.70
N ARG A 116 1.41 8.58 21.53
CA ARG A 116 1.92 8.13 20.23
C ARG A 116 2.95 9.09 19.63
N LEU A 117 3.09 10.31 20.18
CA LEU A 117 4.09 11.25 19.72
C LEU A 117 5.51 10.76 20.00
N THR A 118 6.34 10.80 18.99
CA THR A 118 7.77 10.53 19.14
C THR A 118 8.47 11.65 19.92
N ARG A 119 9.69 11.39 20.40
CA ARG A 119 10.49 12.44 21.07
C ARG A 119 10.75 13.63 20.16
N CYS A 120 10.97 13.41 18.87
CA CYS A 120 11.16 14.47 17.88
C CYS A 120 9.90 15.30 17.68
N GLU A 121 8.74 14.67 17.58
CA GLU A 121 7.47 15.37 17.47
C GLU A 121 7.18 16.21 18.71
N LEU A 122 7.46 15.70 19.89
CA LEU A 122 7.34 16.47 21.14
C LEU A 122 8.30 17.66 21.20
N LYS A 123 9.55 17.46 20.80
CA LYS A 123 10.58 18.52 20.75
C LYS A 123 10.17 19.69 19.86
N HIS A 124 9.53 19.40 18.74
CA HIS A 124 9.12 20.38 17.73
C HIS A 124 7.60 20.65 17.71
N TYR A 125 6.89 20.21 18.75
CA TYR A 125 5.42 20.21 18.75
C TYR A 125 4.82 21.57 18.41
N ASP A 126 5.28 22.64 19.05
CA ASP A 126 4.67 23.98 18.92
C ASP A 126 4.73 24.49 17.48
N THR A 127 5.82 24.21 16.76
CA THR A 127 6.05 24.70 15.40
C THR A 127 5.53 23.73 14.34
N ARG A 128 5.66 22.42 14.56
CA ARG A 128 5.33 21.41 13.53
C ARG A 128 3.90 20.86 13.65
N ILE A 129 3.30 20.93 14.84
CA ILE A 129 1.97 20.39 15.13
C ILE A 129 1.05 21.46 15.71
N GLY A 130 1.44 22.07 16.83
CA GLY A 130 0.59 22.98 17.59
C GLY A 130 0.10 24.20 16.81
N ALA A 131 0.97 24.80 16.00
CA ALA A 131 0.65 25.99 15.19
C ALA A 131 -0.29 25.70 14.00
N LYS A 132 -0.53 24.45 13.64
CA LYS A 132 -1.32 24.08 12.46
C LYS A 132 -2.78 23.81 12.82
N SER A 133 -3.69 24.02 11.86
CA SER A 133 -5.03 23.44 11.92
C SER A 133 -4.94 21.91 11.72
N ASP A 134 -6.01 21.17 12.05
CA ASP A 134 -6.07 19.73 11.81
C ASP A 134 -5.82 19.40 10.34
N ARG A 135 -6.48 20.14 9.43
CA ARG A 135 -6.30 19.96 7.99
C ARG A 135 -4.85 20.21 7.55
N GLN A 136 -4.24 21.31 7.97
CA GLN A 136 -2.85 21.62 7.63
C GLN A 136 -1.89 20.54 8.14
N TYR A 137 -2.12 20.05 9.37
CA TYR A 137 -1.29 18.99 9.92
C TYR A 137 -1.36 17.71 9.08
N TRP A 138 -2.57 17.24 8.76
CA TRP A 138 -2.75 16.00 8.02
C TRP A 138 -2.34 16.12 6.56
N ASP A 139 -2.57 17.25 5.90
CA ASP A 139 -2.13 17.49 4.53
C ASP A 139 -0.61 17.52 4.40
N GLU A 140 0.08 18.07 5.40
CA GLU A 140 1.54 18.09 5.44
C GLU A 140 2.13 16.74 5.95
N ARG A 141 1.39 16.00 6.75
CA ARG A 141 1.84 14.74 7.34
C ARG A 141 1.96 13.64 6.30
N ALA A 142 0.94 13.41 5.52
CA ALA A 142 0.91 12.30 4.58
C ALA A 142 -0.07 12.49 3.42
N ARG A 143 0.27 11.91 2.27
CA ARG A 143 -0.61 11.71 1.11
C ARG A 143 -0.90 10.23 0.87
N GLY A 144 -0.34 9.36 1.72
CA GLY A 144 -0.57 7.93 1.81
C GLY A 144 -0.72 7.51 3.26
N ILE A 145 -1.50 6.49 3.55
CA ILE A 145 -1.66 5.85 4.86
C ILE A 145 -2.03 4.39 4.65
N GLY A 146 -1.32 3.47 5.31
CA GLY A 146 -1.64 2.05 5.35
C GLY A 146 -2.72 1.68 6.38
N GLY A 147 -3.19 0.45 6.35
CA GLY A 147 -4.15 -0.11 7.30
C GLY A 147 -5.52 -0.43 6.69
N GLU A 148 -6.51 -0.72 7.53
CA GLU A 148 -7.86 -1.14 7.09
C GLU A 148 -8.50 -0.16 6.09
N ARG A 149 -8.20 1.12 6.21
CA ARG A 149 -8.67 2.21 5.33
C ARG A 149 -7.45 2.88 4.69
N THR A 150 -6.75 2.12 3.86
CA THR A 150 -5.57 2.59 3.13
C THR A 150 -5.91 3.75 2.21
N VAL A 151 -5.01 4.72 2.12
CA VAL A 151 -5.11 5.84 1.20
C VAL A 151 -3.86 5.91 0.33
N GLY A 152 -4.07 6.17 -0.95
CA GLY A 152 -3.04 6.63 -1.89
C GLY A 152 -3.49 7.92 -2.56
N SER A 153 -2.61 8.58 -3.28
CA SER A 153 -2.95 9.80 -4.02
C SER A 153 -2.76 9.63 -5.52
N GLU A 154 -3.58 10.36 -6.27
CA GLU A 154 -3.57 10.32 -7.74
C GLU A 154 -2.19 10.67 -8.31
N GLU A 155 -1.55 11.72 -7.78
CA GLU A 155 -0.24 12.14 -8.24
C GLU A 155 0.87 11.13 -7.97
N ASP A 156 0.72 10.31 -6.92
CA ASP A 156 1.68 9.25 -6.61
C ASP A 156 1.51 8.05 -7.55
N VAL A 157 0.30 7.51 -7.65
CA VAL A 157 0.04 6.31 -8.47
C VAL A 157 0.25 6.55 -9.97
N LEU A 158 0.22 7.82 -10.43
CA LEU A 158 0.53 8.23 -11.79
C LEU A 158 1.98 8.72 -11.98
N GLY A 159 2.75 8.86 -10.90
CA GLY A 159 4.13 9.38 -10.94
C GLY A 159 4.23 10.80 -11.44
N LEU A 160 3.27 11.66 -11.07
CA LEU A 160 3.26 13.05 -11.50
C LEU A 160 4.35 13.85 -10.78
N PRO A 161 4.98 14.84 -11.45
CA PRO A 161 5.99 15.70 -10.82
C PRO A 161 5.49 16.51 -9.63
N SER A 162 4.17 16.65 -9.46
CA SER A 162 3.52 17.26 -8.29
C SER A 162 3.58 16.39 -7.04
N SER A 163 3.88 15.10 -7.17
CA SER A 163 4.01 14.22 -6.00
C SER A 163 5.19 14.65 -5.13
N ARG A 164 4.96 14.78 -3.82
CA ARG A 164 6.04 15.00 -2.84
C ARG A 164 6.98 13.78 -2.74
N TYR A 165 6.51 12.64 -3.19
CA TYR A 165 7.23 11.37 -3.22
C TYR A 165 7.80 11.06 -4.60
N TYR A 166 7.90 12.07 -5.48
CA TYR A 166 8.38 11.86 -6.86
C TYR A 166 9.70 11.08 -6.89
N GLY A 167 9.72 9.97 -7.59
CA GLY A 167 10.85 9.04 -7.66
C GLY A 167 10.65 7.74 -6.86
N GLU A 168 9.55 7.63 -6.10
CA GLU A 168 9.12 6.41 -5.42
C GLU A 168 7.60 6.28 -5.49
N THR A 169 7.06 5.07 -5.29
CA THR A 169 5.62 4.82 -5.29
C THR A 169 5.17 4.52 -3.86
N ILE A 170 4.66 5.56 -3.16
CA ILE A 170 4.17 5.43 -1.78
C ILE A 170 2.97 4.50 -1.69
N PHE A 171 2.15 4.41 -2.73
CA PHE A 171 1.04 3.47 -2.75
C PHE A 171 1.51 2.01 -2.53
N VAL A 172 2.69 1.63 -3.05
CA VAL A 172 3.29 0.30 -2.81
C VAL A 172 3.66 0.13 -1.35
N HIS A 173 4.20 1.16 -0.72
CA HIS A 173 4.53 1.20 0.71
C HIS A 173 3.28 0.98 1.56
N GLU A 174 2.21 1.75 1.32
CA GLU A 174 0.99 1.67 2.11
C GLU A 174 0.25 0.32 1.92
N MET A 175 0.26 -0.22 0.71
CA MET A 175 -0.26 -1.57 0.46
C MET A 175 0.58 -2.66 1.12
N ALA A 176 1.89 -2.46 1.29
CA ALA A 176 2.75 -3.41 1.99
C ALA A 176 2.36 -3.57 3.46
N HIS A 177 1.92 -2.52 4.14
CA HIS A 177 1.37 -2.63 5.48
C HIS A 177 0.18 -3.60 5.53
N ASN A 178 -0.74 -3.53 4.57
CA ASN A 178 -1.87 -4.44 4.50
C ASN A 178 -1.43 -5.89 4.27
N VAL A 179 -0.44 -6.10 3.41
CA VAL A 179 0.14 -7.43 3.19
C VAL A 179 0.76 -7.98 4.48
N LEU A 180 1.45 -7.15 5.26
CA LEU A 180 2.03 -7.58 6.54
C LEU A 180 0.95 -7.97 7.56
N PHE A 181 -0.13 -7.20 7.69
CA PHE A 181 -1.25 -7.55 8.58
C PHE A 181 -1.92 -8.86 8.16
N ALA A 182 -2.08 -9.07 6.86
CA ALA A 182 -2.61 -10.34 6.36
C ALA A 182 -1.63 -11.51 6.64
N ILE A 183 -0.32 -11.32 6.48
CA ILE A 183 0.71 -12.33 6.81
C ILE A 183 0.65 -12.66 8.30
N GLU A 184 0.57 -11.67 9.18
CA GLU A 184 0.48 -11.89 10.63
C GLU A 184 -0.70 -12.82 11.00
N ALA A 185 -1.84 -12.61 10.34
CA ALA A 185 -3.06 -13.38 10.59
C ALA A 185 -3.05 -14.77 9.93
N VAL A 186 -2.55 -14.87 8.69
CA VAL A 186 -2.71 -16.09 7.85
C VAL A 186 -1.47 -16.98 7.91
N ASP A 187 -0.27 -16.41 8.05
CA ASP A 187 1.01 -17.14 8.13
C ASP A 187 1.87 -16.64 9.29
N PRO A 188 1.50 -16.93 10.55
CA PRO A 188 2.28 -16.51 11.71
C PRO A 188 3.73 -17.03 11.72
N ALA A 189 4.03 -18.07 10.93
CA ALA A 189 5.40 -18.56 10.80
C ALA A 189 6.26 -17.60 10.00
N LEU A 190 5.75 -17.11 8.86
CA LEU A 190 6.41 -16.07 8.08
C LEU A 190 6.52 -14.77 8.87
N TYR A 191 5.47 -14.39 9.62
CA TYR A 191 5.52 -13.18 10.45
C TYR A 191 6.66 -13.24 11.48
N ARG A 192 6.83 -14.38 12.17
CA ARG A 192 7.97 -14.56 13.09
C ARG A 192 9.35 -14.48 12.38
N GLU A 193 9.45 -14.92 11.12
CA GLU A 193 10.68 -14.74 10.35
C GLU A 193 10.96 -13.26 10.05
N ILE A 194 9.90 -12.48 9.76
CA ILE A 194 9.99 -11.02 9.58
C ILE A 194 10.41 -10.34 10.88
N GLU A 195 9.81 -10.71 12.02
CA GLU A 195 10.22 -10.21 13.34
C GLU A 195 11.70 -10.50 13.63
N ALA A 196 12.16 -11.73 13.34
CA ALA A 196 13.54 -12.11 13.51
C ALA A 196 14.50 -11.38 12.55
N ALA A 197 14.05 -11.10 11.31
CA ALA A 197 14.81 -10.29 10.36
C ALA A 197 14.95 -8.85 10.85
N TYR A 198 13.86 -8.23 11.31
CA TYR A 198 13.86 -6.88 11.88
C TYR A 198 14.74 -6.77 13.12
N ALA A 199 14.60 -7.69 14.07
CA ALA A 199 15.45 -7.73 15.26
C ALA A 199 16.94 -7.87 14.90
N ASN A 200 17.27 -8.69 13.89
CA ASN A 200 18.64 -8.80 13.39
C ASN A 200 19.11 -7.51 12.72
N ALA A 201 18.26 -6.86 11.94
CA ALA A 201 18.60 -5.59 11.29
C ALA A 201 18.98 -4.54 12.32
N LEU A 202 18.18 -4.37 13.38
CA LEU A 202 18.48 -3.46 14.48
C LEU A 202 19.78 -3.83 15.23
N ALA A 203 19.98 -5.12 15.50
CA ALA A 203 21.18 -5.60 16.24
C ALA A 203 22.48 -5.50 15.43
N SER A 204 22.37 -5.39 14.09
CA SER A 204 23.51 -5.35 13.16
C SER A 204 23.68 -3.96 12.51
N ASP A 205 23.00 -2.95 13.03
CA ASP A 205 23.00 -1.57 12.50
C ASP A 205 22.63 -1.48 11.01
N LEU A 206 21.87 -2.47 10.47
CA LEU A 206 21.30 -2.35 9.14
C LEU A 206 20.21 -1.27 9.15
N TRP A 207 20.09 -0.54 8.05
CA TRP A 207 19.15 0.57 7.88
C TRP A 207 19.34 1.70 8.91
N LEU A 208 20.53 1.84 9.48
CA LEU A 208 20.82 2.84 10.51
C LEU A 208 20.43 4.25 10.03
N ASN A 209 19.65 4.96 10.83
CA ASN A 209 19.08 6.27 10.55
C ASN A 209 18.09 6.32 9.37
N GLU A 210 17.65 5.17 8.85
CA GLU A 210 16.59 5.10 7.85
C GLU A 210 15.23 4.89 8.48
N TYR A 211 14.18 5.27 7.75
CA TYR A 211 12.79 5.13 8.21
C TYR A 211 12.42 3.68 8.53
N ALA A 212 13.02 2.75 7.81
CA ALA A 212 12.90 1.30 8.02
C ALA A 212 13.24 0.83 9.47
N THR A 213 14.01 1.59 10.25
CA THR A 213 14.33 1.21 11.64
C THR A 213 13.27 1.61 12.65
N THR A 214 12.26 2.40 12.27
CA THR A 214 11.30 2.97 13.22
C THR A 214 10.32 1.94 13.76
N THR A 215 9.80 1.05 12.90
CA THR A 215 8.92 -0.05 13.27
C THR A 215 9.09 -1.24 12.31
N ILE A 216 8.61 -2.43 12.70
CA ILE A 216 8.59 -3.60 11.83
C ILE A 216 7.71 -3.37 10.57
N GLN A 217 6.66 -2.56 10.70
CA GLN A 217 5.77 -2.21 9.59
C GLN A 217 6.53 -1.39 8.53
N GLU A 218 7.32 -0.39 8.96
CA GLU A 218 8.13 0.42 8.05
C GLU A 218 9.28 -0.37 7.44
N TYR A 219 9.94 -1.23 8.22
CA TYR A 219 10.97 -2.13 7.72
C TYR A 219 10.45 -3.01 6.58
N TRP A 220 9.26 -3.58 6.76
CA TRP A 220 8.61 -4.39 5.74
C TRP A 220 8.20 -3.58 4.52
N ALA A 221 7.63 -2.39 4.72
CA ALA A 221 7.13 -1.54 3.65
C ALA A 221 8.27 -0.97 2.79
N GLU A 222 9.34 -0.47 3.40
CA GLU A 222 10.55 -0.02 2.71
C GLU A 222 11.19 -1.16 1.91
N GLY A 223 11.35 -2.33 2.53
CA GLY A 223 11.84 -3.53 1.86
C GLY A 223 10.97 -3.94 0.67
N THR A 224 9.65 -3.83 0.80
CA THR A 224 8.71 -4.13 -0.28
C THR A 224 8.87 -3.18 -1.47
N GLN A 225 9.05 -1.86 -1.23
CA GLN A 225 9.32 -0.92 -2.31
C GLN A 225 10.65 -1.25 -3.03
N VAL A 226 11.70 -1.58 -2.29
CA VAL A 226 12.98 -2.00 -2.91
C VAL A 226 12.82 -3.31 -3.67
N TRP A 227 12.06 -4.28 -3.13
CA TRP A 227 11.76 -5.56 -3.78
C TRP A 227 11.14 -5.39 -5.17
N PHE A 228 10.18 -4.46 -5.30
CA PHE A 228 9.51 -4.16 -6.56
C PHE A 228 10.25 -3.15 -7.44
N ASN A 229 11.43 -2.70 -7.02
CA ASN A 229 12.21 -1.67 -7.73
C ASN A 229 11.45 -0.34 -7.86
N SER A 230 10.69 0.04 -6.87
CA SER A 230 9.85 1.25 -6.83
C SER A 230 10.21 2.24 -5.71
N ASN A 231 11.28 1.99 -4.93
CA ASN A 231 11.81 2.95 -3.96
C ASN A 231 12.84 3.89 -4.57
N ARG A 232 13.02 5.05 -3.96
CA ARG A 232 14.17 5.92 -4.22
C ARG A 232 15.48 5.25 -3.77
N LEU A 233 16.58 5.76 -4.29
CA LEU A 233 17.90 5.32 -3.85
C LEU A 233 18.10 5.62 -2.35
N VAL A 234 18.34 4.57 -1.60
CA VAL A 234 18.77 4.62 -0.20
C VAL A 234 20.29 4.45 -0.14
N VAL A 235 20.95 5.21 0.72
CA VAL A 235 22.38 5.05 0.97
C VAL A 235 22.62 4.96 2.46
N VAL A 236 23.06 3.79 2.90
CA VAL A 236 23.35 3.51 4.31
C VAL A 236 24.82 3.10 4.42
N ASP A 237 25.58 3.80 5.24
CA ASP A 237 27.00 3.54 5.45
C ASP A 237 27.81 3.37 4.13
N GLY A 238 27.55 4.25 3.18
CA GLY A 238 28.16 4.23 1.85
C GLY A 238 27.66 3.13 0.89
N ARG A 239 26.78 2.24 1.34
CA ARG A 239 26.15 1.22 0.50
C ARG A 239 24.90 1.77 -0.17
N ARG A 240 24.78 1.52 -1.46
CA ARG A 240 23.64 1.93 -2.29
C ARG A 240 22.64 0.78 -2.36
N ILE A 241 21.39 1.06 -2.03
CA ILE A 241 20.27 0.11 -2.09
C ILE A 241 19.22 0.72 -3.00
N LEU A 242 19.08 0.20 -4.21
CA LEU A 242 18.15 0.74 -5.20
C LEU A 242 17.19 -0.34 -5.73
N ASN A 243 17.69 -1.55 -5.88
CA ASN A 243 16.99 -2.64 -6.55
C ASN A 243 16.98 -3.89 -5.66
N HIS A 244 16.13 -4.86 -5.99
CA HIS A 244 16.06 -6.11 -5.26
C HIS A 244 17.41 -6.88 -5.15
N PRO A 245 18.35 -6.87 -6.12
CA PRO A 245 19.66 -7.49 -5.92
C PRO A 245 20.51 -6.76 -4.87
N ASP A 246 20.38 -5.43 -4.77
CA ASP A 246 21.07 -4.66 -3.73
C ASP A 246 20.50 -5.04 -2.35
N LEU A 247 19.18 -5.22 -2.25
CA LEU A 247 18.51 -5.68 -1.04
C LEU A 247 18.96 -7.08 -0.63
N GLU A 248 19.07 -8.01 -1.58
CA GLU A 248 19.55 -9.37 -1.32
C GLU A 248 20.96 -9.36 -0.71
N ALA A 249 21.85 -8.52 -1.28
CA ALA A 249 23.23 -8.38 -0.80
C ALA A 249 23.31 -7.64 0.55
N TYR A 250 22.37 -6.73 0.84
CA TYR A 250 22.40 -5.88 2.01
C TYR A 250 21.70 -6.50 3.21
N ASP A 251 20.45 -6.97 3.01
CA ASP A 251 19.61 -7.60 4.05
C ASP A 251 19.00 -8.91 3.51
N PRO A 252 19.77 -9.99 3.49
CA PRO A 252 19.31 -11.27 2.94
C PRO A 252 18.15 -11.90 3.71
N ARG A 253 17.94 -11.52 4.99
CA ARG A 253 16.82 -12.05 5.79
C ARG A 253 15.50 -11.39 5.36
N LEU A 254 15.49 -10.07 5.19
CA LEU A 254 14.34 -9.36 4.66
C LEU A 254 14.03 -9.84 3.23
N TYR A 255 15.05 -9.95 2.39
CA TYR A 255 14.90 -10.46 1.03
C TYR A 255 14.24 -11.84 0.99
N ALA A 256 14.68 -12.78 1.84
CA ALA A 256 14.12 -14.13 1.91
C ALA A 256 12.63 -14.10 2.36
N ALA A 257 12.27 -13.25 3.31
CA ALA A 257 10.89 -13.10 3.76
C ALA A 257 10.00 -12.50 2.65
N LEU A 258 10.49 -11.49 1.93
CA LEU A 258 9.79 -10.89 0.79
C LEU A 258 9.59 -11.90 -0.35
N ALA A 259 10.58 -12.76 -0.62
CA ALA A 259 10.45 -13.84 -1.60
C ALA A 259 9.32 -14.82 -1.24
N ARG A 260 9.10 -15.10 0.05
CA ARG A 260 7.98 -15.93 0.51
C ARG A 260 6.63 -15.25 0.33
N ALA A 261 6.58 -13.93 0.45
CA ALA A 261 5.34 -13.16 0.29
C ALA A 261 4.99 -12.86 -1.18
N TYR A 262 6.00 -12.58 -2.03
CA TYR A 262 5.79 -12.04 -3.38
C TYR A 262 6.30 -12.95 -4.51
N GLY A 263 6.91 -14.09 -4.18
CA GLY A 263 7.48 -15.04 -5.15
C GLY A 263 8.72 -14.49 -5.84
N SER A 264 8.73 -14.54 -7.17
CA SER A 264 9.84 -14.02 -8.00
C SER A 264 9.47 -12.76 -8.79
N ARG A 265 8.40 -12.08 -8.40
CA ARG A 265 7.95 -10.87 -9.09
C ARG A 265 8.65 -9.66 -8.49
N HIS A 266 9.40 -8.95 -9.33
CA HIS A 266 10.14 -7.74 -8.94
C HIS A 266 9.67 -6.49 -9.71
N ARG A 267 8.49 -6.55 -10.30
CA ARG A 267 7.90 -5.43 -11.03
C ARG A 267 6.38 -5.48 -10.94
N LEU A 268 5.80 -4.36 -10.62
CA LEU A 268 4.35 -4.16 -10.63
C LEU A 268 3.92 -3.53 -11.94
N LYS A 269 2.81 -4.02 -12.48
CA LYS A 269 2.18 -3.41 -13.64
C LYS A 269 1.66 -2.03 -13.23
N SER A 270 1.84 -1.05 -14.09
CA SER A 270 1.40 0.33 -13.89
C SER A 270 2.14 1.11 -12.79
N ASP A 271 3.19 0.57 -12.16
CA ASP A 271 4.06 1.35 -11.29
C ASP A 271 4.91 2.32 -12.14
N PRO A 272 4.72 3.65 -11.97
CA PRO A 272 5.39 4.65 -12.80
C PRO A 272 6.88 4.75 -12.52
N PHE A 273 7.32 4.34 -11.34
CA PHE A 273 8.72 4.44 -10.96
C PHE A 273 9.48 3.12 -11.05
N ALA A 274 8.83 2.00 -11.38
CA ALA A 274 9.51 0.72 -11.54
C ALA A 274 10.67 0.83 -12.54
N MET A 275 11.90 0.74 -12.05
CA MET A 275 13.15 0.91 -12.84
C MET A 275 13.33 2.32 -13.45
N SER A 276 12.59 3.32 -13.01
CA SER A 276 12.72 4.70 -13.48
C SER A 276 14.04 5.34 -13.03
N ALA A 277 14.63 6.16 -13.91
CA ALA A 277 15.80 6.98 -13.56
C ALA A 277 15.47 8.05 -12.49
N ALA A 278 14.20 8.46 -12.36
CA ALA A 278 13.74 9.40 -11.35
C ALA A 278 13.96 8.91 -9.90
N ARG A 279 14.18 7.61 -9.72
CA ARG A 279 14.51 7.02 -8.40
C ARG A 279 15.88 7.43 -7.88
N VAL A 280 16.74 7.95 -8.73
CA VAL A 280 18.06 8.49 -8.35
C VAL A 280 18.00 10.01 -8.48
N PRO A 281 17.92 10.75 -7.37
CA PRO A 281 17.89 12.22 -7.44
C PRO A 281 19.14 12.76 -8.11
N PRO A 282 19.04 13.87 -8.88
CA PRO A 282 20.19 14.50 -9.48
C PRO A 282 21.07 15.16 -8.39
N GLY A 283 22.39 15.05 -8.54
CA GLY A 283 23.36 15.65 -7.63
C GLY A 283 23.86 14.70 -6.55
N PRO A 284 24.57 15.22 -5.54
CA PRO A 284 25.01 14.42 -4.40
C PRO A 284 23.78 13.89 -3.68
N ILE A 285 23.80 12.58 -3.36
CA ILE A 285 22.73 11.96 -2.59
C ILE A 285 22.78 12.59 -1.21
N PRO A 286 21.67 13.21 -0.74
CA PRO A 286 21.64 13.75 0.60
C PRO A 286 21.87 12.62 1.60
N GLU A 287 22.72 12.86 2.59
CA GLU A 287 22.74 12.01 3.77
C GLU A 287 21.34 12.01 4.38
N ASN A 288 20.90 10.85 4.84
CA ASN A 288 19.64 10.77 5.54
C ASN A 288 19.73 11.66 6.80
N THR A 289 18.94 12.74 6.78
CA THR A 289 18.83 13.67 7.89
C THR A 289 17.56 13.43 8.71
N ALA A 290 16.91 12.29 8.55
CA ALA A 290 15.80 11.91 9.40
C ALA A 290 16.28 11.96 10.85
N GLU A 291 15.71 12.89 11.64
CA GLU A 291 16.00 12.99 13.07
C GLU A 291 15.43 11.74 13.73
N VAL A 292 16.29 10.74 13.94
CA VAL A 292 15.91 9.51 14.64
C VAL A 292 15.92 9.81 16.15
N CYS A 293 14.77 9.77 16.73
CA CYS A 293 14.53 9.95 18.15
C CYS A 293 14.14 8.64 18.81
#